data_a528827e12365aa38dc45671d48bc92e
#
_entry.id   a528827e12365aa38dc45671d48bc92e
#
_cell.length_a   1.000
_cell.length_b   1.000
_cell.length_c   1.000
_cell.angle_alpha   90.00
_cell.angle_beta   90.00
_cell.angle_gamma   90.00
#
_symmetry.space_group_name_H-M   'P 1'
#
loop_
_entity.id
_entity.type
_entity.pdbx_description
1 polymer ?
#
loop_
_entity_poly.entity_id
_entity_poly.type
_entity_poly.pdbx_seq_one_letter_code
_entity_poly.pdbx_strand_id
1 'polypeptide(L)'
;DFVMFSMHVHENRYAFQAYSQDHYPANYVRELAHELIDNGLDMYVGHGNHTMQGIEIYKGRPIFYNHGNFAVQRFGSDDSPPNSGNLTNIEANELRDSWLQQYINLVAFAARTHYEDGKLVEILIYPLDLGVDASKTPWSRSSIPQTPAPELAQRILAEVQRYSEPFGTRISIENNIGVIRIPPEETVVVGQDLKIPGRGPAAR
;
A
#
# COMPACT_ATOMS: atom_id res chain seq x y z
N ASP A 1 -12.10 20.58 5.54
CA ASP A 1 -10.87 19.88 6.01
C ASP A 1 -10.77 18.55 5.30
N PHE A 2 -9.59 18.14 4.85
CA PHE A 2 -9.31 16.81 4.30
C PHE A 2 -9.07 15.81 5.44
N VAL A 3 -9.76 14.67 5.41
CA VAL A 3 -9.67 13.64 6.45
C VAL A 3 -9.16 12.34 5.87
N MET A 4 -8.03 11.86 6.41
CA MET A 4 -7.45 10.57 6.07
C MET A 4 -7.47 9.65 7.28
N PHE A 5 -7.84 8.40 7.07
CA PHE A 5 -7.73 7.33 8.06
C PHE A 5 -6.65 6.34 7.66
N SER A 6 -5.75 6.03 8.57
CA SER A 6 -4.68 5.05 8.35
C SER A 6 -4.81 3.89 9.33
N MET A 7 -4.71 2.64 8.84
CA MET A 7 -4.91 1.44 9.63
C MET A 7 -3.81 0.40 9.43
N HIS A 8 -3.26 -0.11 10.53
CA HIS A 8 -2.32 -1.23 10.53
C HIS A 8 -3.09 -2.54 10.61
N VAL A 9 -2.99 -3.37 9.53
CA VAL A 9 -3.74 -4.62 9.39
C VAL A 9 -2.84 -5.69 8.78
N HIS A 10 -2.77 -6.85 9.43
CA HIS A 10 -2.06 -8.01 8.91
C HIS A 10 -2.97 -9.03 8.23
N GLU A 11 -4.27 -8.95 8.49
CA GLU A 11 -5.25 -9.88 7.99
C GLU A 11 -5.50 -9.67 6.48
N ASN A 12 -5.70 -10.77 5.81
CA ASN A 12 -6.19 -10.81 4.44
C ASN A 12 -7.53 -11.58 4.39
N ARG A 13 -8.07 -11.77 3.16
CA ARG A 13 -9.37 -12.41 2.95
C ARG A 13 -9.54 -13.77 3.63
N TYR A 14 -8.49 -14.55 3.77
CA TYR A 14 -8.60 -15.97 4.20
C TYR A 14 -8.15 -16.23 5.63
N ALA A 15 -7.21 -15.48 6.15
CA ALA A 15 -6.70 -15.74 7.50
C ALA A 15 -5.79 -14.62 8.03
N PHE A 16 -5.48 -14.72 9.31
CA PHE A 16 -4.36 -14.03 9.92
C PHE A 16 -3.05 -14.65 9.41
N GLN A 17 -2.61 -14.23 8.24
CA GLN A 17 -1.31 -14.61 7.71
C GLN A 17 -0.63 -13.36 7.16
N ALA A 18 0.19 -12.74 7.97
CA ALA A 18 0.99 -11.57 7.62
C ALA A 18 1.88 -11.77 6.37
N TYR A 19 1.94 -13.00 5.86
CA TYR A 19 2.84 -13.42 4.78
C TYR A 19 2.13 -14.25 3.71
N SER A 20 0.80 -14.20 3.66
CA SER A 20 0.09 -14.88 2.59
C SER A 20 0.24 -14.12 1.28
N GLN A 21 0.34 -14.86 0.19
CA GLN A 21 0.32 -14.29 -1.17
C GLN A 21 -1.09 -13.83 -1.58
N ASP A 22 -2.00 -13.68 -0.62
CA ASP A 22 -3.33 -13.15 -0.87
C ASP A 22 -3.30 -11.63 -0.89
N HIS A 23 -3.48 -11.07 -2.06
CA HIS A 23 -3.47 -9.63 -2.32
C HIS A 23 -4.84 -8.97 -2.12
N TYR A 24 -5.76 -9.65 -1.47
CA TYR A 24 -7.07 -9.12 -1.14
C TYR A 24 -7.16 -8.72 0.33
N PRO A 25 -7.73 -7.55 0.64
CA PRO A 25 -8.00 -7.17 2.02
C PRO A 25 -9.01 -8.13 2.66
N ALA A 26 -8.96 -8.25 3.97
CA ALA A 26 -10.02 -8.92 4.72
C ALA A 26 -11.36 -8.21 4.51
N ASN A 27 -12.47 -8.97 4.51
CA ASN A 27 -13.79 -8.41 4.25
C ASN A 27 -14.14 -7.25 5.18
N TYR A 28 -13.85 -7.38 6.47
CA TYR A 28 -14.13 -6.33 7.44
C TYR A 28 -13.33 -5.04 7.18
N VAL A 29 -12.13 -5.13 6.60
CA VAL A 29 -11.32 -3.95 6.22
C VAL A 29 -12.00 -3.19 5.11
N ARG A 30 -12.54 -3.90 4.12
CA ARG A 30 -13.28 -3.31 3.02
C ARG A 30 -14.57 -2.67 3.51
N GLU A 31 -15.34 -3.39 4.32
CA GLU A 31 -16.58 -2.88 4.91
C GLU A 31 -16.32 -1.62 5.75
N LEU A 32 -15.28 -1.64 6.60
CA LEU A 32 -14.88 -0.49 7.40
C LEU A 32 -14.48 0.71 6.53
N ALA A 33 -13.67 0.49 5.48
CA ALA A 33 -13.25 1.57 4.58
C ALA A 33 -14.45 2.22 3.89
N HIS A 34 -15.41 1.41 3.42
CA HIS A 34 -16.65 1.90 2.82
C HIS A 34 -17.50 2.69 3.83
N GLU A 35 -17.70 2.14 5.04
CA GLU A 35 -18.47 2.81 6.09
C GLU A 35 -17.83 4.15 6.49
N LEU A 36 -16.52 4.21 6.62
CA LEU A 36 -15.82 5.45 6.93
C LEU A 36 -16.00 6.50 5.80
N ILE A 37 -15.90 6.08 4.54
CA ILE A 37 -16.14 6.97 3.40
C ILE A 37 -17.59 7.44 3.35
N ASP A 38 -18.54 6.56 3.65
CA ASP A 38 -19.96 6.91 3.71
C ASP A 38 -20.28 7.91 4.83
N ASN A 39 -19.40 7.97 5.84
CA ASN A 39 -19.46 8.95 6.92
C ASN A 39 -18.54 10.16 6.72
N GLY A 40 -17.99 10.36 5.52
CA GLY A 40 -17.27 11.57 5.13
C GLY A 40 -15.74 11.49 5.19
N LEU A 41 -15.16 10.27 5.26
CA LEU A 41 -13.73 10.09 5.10
C LEU A 41 -13.33 10.39 3.64
N ASP A 42 -12.22 11.09 3.43
CA ASP A 42 -11.73 11.44 2.09
C ASP A 42 -10.72 10.44 1.53
N MET A 43 -10.00 9.72 2.39
CA MET A 43 -9.00 8.73 1.97
C MET A 43 -8.79 7.67 3.04
N TYR A 44 -8.76 6.41 2.62
CA TYR A 44 -8.33 5.28 3.47
C TYR A 44 -6.97 4.77 3.05
N VAL A 45 -6.07 4.53 4.02
CA VAL A 45 -4.71 4.00 3.79
C VAL A 45 -4.45 2.84 4.75
N GLY A 46 -4.43 1.62 4.21
CA GLY A 46 -4.04 0.41 4.92
C GLY A 46 -2.53 0.13 4.81
N HIS A 47 -1.99 -0.48 5.85
CA HIS A 47 -0.60 -0.96 5.89
C HIS A 47 -0.47 -2.14 6.86
N GLY A 48 0.71 -2.81 6.91
CA GLY A 48 1.01 -3.89 7.86
C GLY A 48 1.14 -5.28 7.22
N ASN A 49 0.44 -5.56 6.14
CA ASN A 49 0.46 -6.89 5.49
C ASN A 49 1.76 -7.18 4.71
N HIS A 50 2.69 -6.23 4.61
CA HIS A 50 3.98 -6.38 3.93
C HIS A 50 3.95 -6.68 2.42
N THR A 51 2.77 -6.85 1.83
CA THR A 51 2.59 -7.12 0.39
C THR A 51 1.66 -6.07 -0.23
N MET A 52 1.85 -5.76 -1.50
CA MET A 52 0.94 -4.87 -2.21
C MET A 52 -0.46 -5.49 -2.30
N GLN A 53 -1.47 -4.67 -2.10
CA GLN A 53 -2.88 -4.98 -2.37
C GLN A 53 -3.46 -3.98 -3.37
N GLY A 54 -4.71 -4.21 -3.77
CA GLY A 54 -5.38 -3.37 -4.76
C GLY A 54 -5.71 -1.96 -4.27
N ILE A 55 -6.08 -1.13 -5.22
CA ILE A 55 -6.59 0.22 -5.01
C ILE A 55 -8.07 0.20 -5.42
N GLU A 56 -8.94 0.75 -4.59
CA GLU A 56 -10.36 0.93 -4.90
C GLU A 56 -10.68 2.42 -4.97
N ILE A 57 -11.50 2.81 -5.94
CA ILE A 57 -12.13 4.12 -5.97
C ILE A 57 -13.59 3.93 -5.57
N TYR A 58 -13.93 4.29 -4.34
CA TYR A 58 -15.26 4.16 -3.81
C TYR A 58 -15.92 5.52 -3.65
N LYS A 59 -17.00 5.76 -4.39
CA LYS A 59 -17.71 7.05 -4.39
C LYS A 59 -16.75 8.24 -4.62
N GLY A 60 -15.83 8.09 -5.58
CA GLY A 60 -14.85 9.13 -5.93
C GLY A 60 -13.72 9.34 -4.91
N ARG A 61 -13.58 8.48 -3.91
CA ARG A 61 -12.55 8.54 -2.86
C ARG A 61 -11.63 7.35 -2.92
N PRO A 62 -10.30 7.53 -2.74
CA PRO A 62 -9.35 6.45 -2.85
C PRO A 62 -9.26 5.62 -1.58
N ILE A 63 -9.23 4.30 -1.77
CA ILE A 63 -8.90 3.31 -0.76
C ILE A 63 -7.64 2.60 -1.21
N PHE A 64 -6.55 2.79 -0.47
CA PHE A 64 -5.31 2.05 -0.64
C PHE A 64 -5.27 0.94 0.40
N TYR A 65 -5.50 -0.31 -0.01
CA TYR A 65 -5.55 -1.40 0.95
C TYR A 65 -4.19 -1.76 1.52
N ASN A 66 -3.13 -1.78 0.71
CA ASN A 66 -1.75 -1.88 1.18
C ASN A 66 -0.76 -1.52 0.06
N HIS A 67 0.27 -0.75 0.41
CA HIS A 67 1.30 -0.29 -0.51
C HIS A 67 2.50 -1.26 -0.64
N GLY A 68 2.55 -2.32 0.19
CA GLY A 68 3.74 -3.14 0.40
C GLY A 68 4.68 -2.52 1.44
N ASN A 69 5.91 -3.02 1.49
CA ASN A 69 6.94 -2.47 2.34
C ASN A 69 7.50 -1.19 1.70
N PHE A 70 7.23 -0.03 2.28
CA PHE A 70 7.79 1.22 1.74
C PHE A 70 9.29 1.35 2.05
N ALA A 71 9.66 1.13 3.31
CA ALA A 71 11.05 1.09 3.75
C ALA A 71 11.14 0.18 4.96
N VAL A 72 12.02 -0.81 4.91
CA VAL A 72 12.29 -1.69 6.03
C VAL A 72 13.73 -1.49 6.43
N GLN A 73 13.96 -0.87 7.57
CA GLN A 73 15.32 -0.75 8.08
C GLN A 73 15.80 -2.14 8.54
N ARG A 74 16.78 -2.66 7.85
CA ARG A 74 17.49 -3.88 8.27
C ARG A 74 18.62 -3.46 9.19
N PHE A 75 18.45 -3.71 10.48
CA PHE A 75 19.54 -3.59 11.43
C PHE A 75 20.40 -4.86 11.30
N GLY A 76 21.64 -4.66 11.01
CA GLY A 76 22.64 -5.69 10.98
C GLY A 76 23.77 -5.23 10.07
N SER A 77 24.84 -4.74 10.65
CA SER A 77 26.17 -5.15 10.22
C SER A 77 26.19 -6.67 10.16
N ASP A 78 27.22 -7.28 9.59
CA ASP A 78 27.46 -8.72 9.58
C ASP A 78 27.33 -9.40 10.97
N ASP A 79 27.06 -8.63 12.01
CA ASP A 79 27.03 -8.99 13.41
C ASP A 79 25.60 -8.94 13.96
N SER A 80 24.86 -10.03 13.82
CA SER A 80 23.67 -10.40 14.61
C SER A 80 22.45 -9.49 14.53
N PRO A 81 21.27 -10.00 14.17
CA PRO A 81 20.03 -9.25 14.34
C PRO A 81 19.79 -9.02 15.84
N PRO A 82 19.49 -7.78 16.26
CA PRO A 82 19.02 -7.55 17.62
C PRO A 82 17.72 -8.33 17.82
N ASN A 83 17.62 -9.09 18.89
CA ASN A 83 16.47 -9.90 19.30
C ASN A 83 16.22 -11.21 18.54
N SER A 84 17.22 -11.90 18.04
CA SER A 84 17.06 -13.26 17.52
C SER A 84 16.71 -14.32 18.59
N GLY A 85 16.52 -13.91 19.83
CA GLY A 85 16.21 -14.84 20.93
C GLY A 85 17.28 -15.92 21.10
N ASN A 86 16.86 -17.20 21.11
CA ASN A 86 17.75 -18.33 21.23
C ASN A 86 18.25 -18.88 19.87
N LEU A 87 17.96 -18.22 18.76
CA LEU A 87 18.44 -18.64 17.44
C LEU A 87 19.92 -18.29 17.28
N THR A 88 20.66 -19.17 16.65
CA THR A 88 22.02 -18.85 16.21
C THR A 88 21.97 -17.74 15.16
N ASN A 89 23.01 -16.95 15.05
CA ASN A 89 23.07 -15.87 14.08
C ASN A 89 22.86 -16.34 12.63
N ILE A 90 23.30 -17.57 12.32
CA ILE A 90 23.14 -18.20 11.00
C ILE A 90 21.66 -18.53 10.77
N GLU A 91 21.00 -19.21 11.70
CA GLU A 91 19.59 -19.59 11.58
C GLU A 91 18.66 -18.37 11.53
N ALA A 92 18.95 -17.35 12.35
CA ALA A 92 18.20 -16.09 12.32
C ALA A 92 18.39 -15.34 10.99
N ASN A 93 19.58 -15.38 10.41
CA ASN A 93 19.88 -14.80 9.10
C ASN A 93 19.21 -15.58 7.96
N GLU A 94 19.26 -16.92 7.99
CA GLU A 94 18.61 -17.77 7.00
C GLU A 94 17.08 -17.60 7.00
N LEU A 95 16.46 -17.59 8.18
CA LEU A 95 15.01 -17.33 8.33
C LEU A 95 14.63 -15.94 7.82
N ARG A 96 15.39 -14.92 8.20
CA ARG A 96 15.18 -13.56 7.74
C ARG A 96 15.38 -13.46 6.23
N ASP A 97 16.43 -14.04 5.70
CA ASP A 97 16.78 -13.98 4.29
C ASP A 97 15.74 -14.71 3.43
N SER A 98 15.26 -15.88 3.87
CA SER A 98 14.22 -16.61 3.15
C SER A 98 12.93 -15.82 3.00
N TRP A 99 12.52 -15.06 4.01
CA TRP A 99 11.31 -14.25 3.98
C TRP A 99 11.49 -12.91 3.26
N LEU A 100 12.60 -12.21 3.55
CA LEU A 100 12.87 -10.89 3.00
C LEU A 100 13.32 -10.93 1.54
N GLN A 101 13.82 -12.06 1.06
CA GLN A 101 14.19 -12.25 -0.35
C GLN A 101 13.02 -12.64 -1.24
N GLN A 102 11.83 -12.87 -0.69
CA GLN A 102 10.68 -13.10 -1.53
C GLN A 102 10.33 -11.79 -2.28
N TYR A 103 10.21 -11.89 -3.59
CA TYR A 103 9.87 -10.79 -4.48
C TYR A 103 8.72 -9.91 -3.93
N ILE A 104 7.66 -10.53 -3.42
CA ILE A 104 6.46 -9.84 -2.90
C ILE A 104 6.76 -8.88 -1.75
N ASN A 105 7.84 -9.10 -1.00
CA ASN A 105 8.27 -8.25 0.11
C ASN A 105 9.29 -7.19 -0.31
N LEU A 106 9.82 -7.30 -1.52
CA LEU A 106 10.83 -6.41 -2.08
C LEU A 106 10.27 -5.44 -3.11
N VAL A 107 8.97 -5.44 -3.30
CA VAL A 107 8.26 -4.52 -4.19
C VAL A 107 7.19 -3.76 -3.43
N ALA A 108 7.00 -2.51 -3.84
CA ALA A 108 6.02 -1.61 -3.25
C ALA A 108 5.61 -0.56 -4.27
N PHE A 109 4.71 0.32 -3.87
CA PHE A 109 4.44 1.55 -4.61
C PHE A 109 4.20 2.73 -3.69
N ALA A 110 4.51 3.93 -4.18
CA ALA A 110 4.03 5.17 -3.63
C ALA A 110 2.91 5.72 -4.51
N ALA A 111 1.96 6.42 -3.93
CA ALA A 111 0.87 7.05 -4.66
C ALA A 111 0.86 8.56 -4.43
N ARG A 112 0.59 9.31 -5.50
CA ARG A 112 0.33 10.75 -5.44
C ARG A 112 -1.09 11.00 -5.93
N THR A 113 -1.94 11.54 -5.08
CA THR A 113 -3.30 11.96 -5.42
C THR A 113 -3.29 13.41 -5.88
N HIS A 114 -4.02 13.71 -6.95
CA HIS A 114 -4.18 15.05 -7.49
C HIS A 114 -5.64 15.47 -7.38
N TYR A 115 -5.86 16.63 -6.79
CA TYR A 115 -7.19 17.21 -6.58
C TYR A 115 -7.30 18.54 -7.31
N GLU A 116 -8.43 18.75 -7.99
CA GLU A 116 -8.82 20.03 -8.59
C GLU A 116 -10.15 20.46 -7.97
N ASP A 117 -10.23 21.69 -7.49
CA ASP A 117 -11.41 22.23 -6.80
C ASP A 117 -11.95 21.30 -5.68
N GLY A 118 -11.03 20.65 -4.96
CA GLY A 118 -11.36 19.69 -3.90
C GLY A 118 -11.87 18.33 -4.38
N LYS A 119 -11.78 18.02 -5.67
CA LYS A 119 -12.19 16.73 -6.25
C LYS A 119 -10.97 15.93 -6.69
N LEU A 120 -10.91 14.65 -6.34
CA LEU A 120 -9.90 13.76 -6.87
C LEU A 120 -10.08 13.60 -8.37
N VAL A 121 -9.05 13.91 -9.14
CA VAL A 121 -9.06 13.79 -10.61
C VAL A 121 -8.08 12.74 -11.13
N GLU A 122 -6.96 12.54 -10.43
CA GLU A 122 -5.92 11.61 -10.86
C GLU A 122 -5.16 11.02 -9.67
N ILE A 123 -4.71 9.79 -9.84
CA ILE A 123 -3.72 9.16 -8.95
C ILE A 123 -2.55 8.67 -9.80
N LEU A 124 -1.34 9.08 -9.44
CA LEU A 124 -0.10 8.56 -10.01
C LEU A 124 0.51 7.53 -9.08
N ILE A 125 0.87 6.37 -9.62
CA ILE A 125 1.43 5.23 -8.88
C ILE A 125 2.87 5.05 -9.31
N TYR A 126 3.79 5.24 -8.38
CA TYR A 126 5.23 5.11 -8.56
C TYR A 126 5.68 3.76 -8.02
N PRO A 127 6.08 2.81 -8.88
CA PRO A 127 6.59 1.52 -8.42
C PRO A 127 7.92 1.70 -7.70
N LEU A 128 8.17 0.87 -6.70
CA LEU A 128 9.37 0.91 -5.87
C LEU A 128 10.04 -0.46 -5.83
N ASP A 129 11.35 -0.46 -6.00
CA ASP A 129 12.24 -1.61 -5.84
C ASP A 129 12.97 -1.48 -4.48
N LEU A 130 12.83 -2.50 -3.65
CA LEU A 130 13.49 -2.60 -2.35
C LEU A 130 14.72 -3.53 -2.38
N GLY A 131 15.21 -3.83 -3.58
CA GLY A 131 16.38 -4.69 -3.78
C GLY A 131 16.02 -6.09 -4.28
N VAL A 132 15.12 -6.20 -5.24
CA VAL A 132 14.72 -7.47 -5.89
C VAL A 132 15.91 -8.19 -6.48
N ASP A 133 16.85 -7.47 -7.09
CA ASP A 133 18.09 -8.05 -7.61
C ASP A 133 19.20 -7.95 -6.55
N ALA A 134 19.35 -9.00 -5.75
CA ALA A 134 20.36 -9.07 -4.71
C ALA A 134 21.80 -8.98 -5.26
N SER A 135 22.02 -9.34 -6.54
CA SER A 135 23.35 -9.23 -7.18
C SER A 135 23.76 -7.78 -7.45
N LYS A 136 22.77 -6.88 -7.58
CA LYS A 136 22.99 -5.45 -7.84
C LYS A 136 22.78 -4.57 -6.62
N THR A 137 22.16 -5.11 -5.57
CA THR A 137 21.80 -4.34 -4.38
C THR A 137 22.62 -4.87 -3.19
N PRO A 138 23.66 -4.15 -2.75
CA PRO A 138 24.39 -4.49 -1.54
C PRO A 138 23.43 -4.61 -0.35
N TRP A 139 23.73 -5.53 0.57
CA TRP A 139 22.90 -5.77 1.76
C TRP A 139 22.56 -4.49 2.53
N SER A 140 23.54 -3.58 2.67
CA SER A 140 23.37 -2.29 3.34
C SER A 140 22.37 -1.35 2.65
N ARG A 141 22.00 -1.62 1.40
CA ARG A 141 21.01 -0.86 0.63
C ARG A 141 19.73 -1.63 0.37
N SER A 142 19.67 -2.89 0.76
CA SER A 142 18.46 -3.69 0.67
C SER A 142 17.35 -3.06 1.51
N SER A 143 16.14 -3.04 0.97
CA SER A 143 14.96 -2.42 1.57
C SER A 143 14.96 -0.88 1.67
N ILE A 144 15.89 -0.22 0.98
CA ILE A 144 15.82 1.22 0.71
C ILE A 144 15.05 1.38 -0.61
N PRO A 145 13.96 2.16 -0.64
CA PRO A 145 13.18 2.37 -1.86
C PRO A 145 14.02 2.97 -2.98
N GLN A 146 13.98 2.37 -4.13
CA GLN A 146 14.67 2.82 -5.33
C GLN A 146 13.69 2.83 -6.51
N THR A 147 13.99 3.65 -7.52
CA THR A 147 13.28 3.57 -8.80
C THR A 147 13.65 2.25 -9.49
N PRO A 148 12.69 1.39 -9.81
CA PRO A 148 12.98 0.12 -10.48
C PRO A 148 13.43 0.31 -11.92
N ALA A 149 14.16 -0.68 -12.47
CA ALA A 149 14.38 -0.79 -13.89
C ALA A 149 13.03 -0.88 -14.64
N PRO A 150 12.96 -0.47 -15.94
CA PRO A 150 11.70 -0.43 -16.67
C PRO A 150 10.91 -1.73 -16.66
N GLU A 151 11.57 -2.86 -16.84
CA GLU A 151 10.93 -4.19 -16.85
C GLU A 151 10.31 -4.54 -15.48
N LEU A 152 11.00 -4.21 -14.40
CA LEU A 152 10.49 -4.41 -13.04
C LEU A 152 9.35 -3.43 -12.73
N ALA A 153 9.47 -2.19 -13.17
CA ALA A 153 8.40 -1.19 -13.04
C ALA A 153 7.10 -1.66 -13.70
N GLN A 154 7.18 -2.14 -14.96
CA GLN A 154 6.04 -2.68 -15.69
C GLN A 154 5.42 -3.88 -14.97
N ARG A 155 6.24 -4.78 -14.43
CA ARG A 155 5.77 -5.94 -13.67
C ARG A 155 5.03 -5.52 -12.41
N ILE A 156 5.59 -4.63 -11.60
CA ILE A 156 4.96 -4.12 -10.37
C ILE A 156 3.62 -3.47 -10.70
N LEU A 157 3.58 -2.60 -11.71
CA LEU A 157 2.35 -1.90 -12.09
C LEU A 157 1.28 -2.83 -12.64
N ALA A 158 1.65 -3.85 -13.41
CA ALA A 158 0.73 -4.89 -13.88
C ALA A 158 0.14 -5.70 -12.71
N GLU A 159 0.92 -5.96 -11.67
CA GLU A 159 0.44 -6.61 -10.46
C GLU A 159 -0.55 -5.72 -9.70
N VAL A 160 -0.24 -4.44 -9.48
CA VAL A 160 -1.16 -3.48 -8.84
C VAL A 160 -2.47 -3.36 -9.65
N GLN A 161 -2.39 -3.29 -10.99
CA GLN A 161 -3.56 -3.31 -11.87
C GLN A 161 -4.41 -4.56 -11.61
N ARG A 162 -3.79 -5.76 -11.67
CA ARG A 162 -4.49 -7.03 -11.43
C ARG A 162 -5.15 -7.10 -10.06
N TYR A 163 -4.51 -6.57 -9.01
CA TYR A 163 -5.08 -6.54 -7.66
C TYR A 163 -6.22 -5.52 -7.52
N SER A 164 -6.26 -4.51 -8.38
CA SER A 164 -7.26 -3.44 -8.38
C SER A 164 -8.49 -3.75 -9.25
N GLU A 165 -8.36 -4.66 -10.23
CA GLU A 165 -9.46 -5.07 -11.12
C GLU A 165 -10.74 -5.52 -10.40
N PRO A 166 -10.67 -6.33 -9.33
CA PRO A 166 -11.88 -6.78 -8.62
C PRO A 166 -12.67 -5.66 -7.95
N PHE A 167 -12.04 -4.49 -7.78
CA PHE A 167 -12.68 -3.28 -7.25
C PHE A 167 -13.17 -2.34 -8.35
N GLY A 168 -13.02 -2.74 -9.63
CA GLY A 168 -13.41 -1.92 -10.77
C GLY A 168 -12.40 -0.81 -11.13
N THR A 169 -11.30 -0.71 -10.41
CA THR A 169 -10.29 0.33 -10.66
C THR A 169 -9.41 -0.05 -11.85
N ARG A 170 -9.27 0.87 -12.81
CA ARG A 170 -8.42 0.71 -14.00
C ARG A 170 -7.17 1.57 -13.87
N ILE A 171 -6.01 0.96 -14.09
CA ILE A 171 -4.72 1.63 -14.07
C ILE A 171 -4.12 1.56 -15.47
N SER A 172 -3.87 2.70 -16.10
CA SER A 172 -3.04 2.74 -17.31
C SER A 172 -1.57 2.84 -16.92
N ILE A 173 -0.68 2.26 -17.72
CA ILE A 173 0.77 2.33 -17.47
C ILE A 173 1.38 3.26 -18.52
N GLU A 174 1.90 4.39 -18.05
CA GLU A 174 2.44 5.45 -18.88
C GLU A 174 3.86 5.81 -18.40
N ASN A 175 4.87 5.64 -19.24
CA ASN A 175 6.27 5.96 -18.87
C ASN A 175 6.74 5.32 -17.54
N ASN A 176 6.40 4.07 -17.29
CA ASN A 176 6.69 3.32 -16.06
C ASN A 176 6.01 3.91 -14.78
N ILE A 177 4.94 4.64 -14.94
CA ILE A 177 4.07 5.16 -13.88
C ILE A 177 2.68 4.61 -14.11
N GLY A 178 2.01 4.15 -13.06
CA GLY A 178 0.60 3.80 -13.10
C GLY A 178 -0.26 5.06 -12.98
N VAL A 179 -1.33 5.14 -13.76
CA VAL A 179 -2.23 6.30 -13.78
C VAL A 179 -3.67 5.83 -13.62
N ILE A 180 -4.35 6.35 -12.61
CA ILE A 180 -5.80 6.23 -12.44
C ILE A 180 -6.38 7.60 -12.72
N ARG A 181 -7.28 7.70 -13.70
CA ARG A 181 -8.06 8.91 -13.98
C ARG A 181 -9.47 8.73 -13.48
N ILE A 182 -9.95 9.67 -12.70
CA ILE A 182 -11.30 9.63 -12.15
C ILE A 182 -12.22 10.35 -13.12
N PRO A 183 -13.24 9.68 -13.68
CA PRO A 183 -14.21 10.34 -14.54
C PRO A 183 -14.91 11.51 -13.82
N PRO A 184 -15.21 12.62 -14.49
CA PRO A 184 -15.83 13.79 -13.86
C PRO A 184 -17.13 13.49 -13.11
N GLU A 185 -17.91 12.53 -13.58
CA GLU A 185 -19.16 12.07 -12.95
C GLU A 185 -18.94 11.28 -11.65
N GLU A 186 -17.75 10.74 -11.44
CA GLU A 186 -17.37 10.00 -10.23
C GLU A 186 -16.65 10.87 -9.19
N THR A 187 -16.30 12.12 -9.56
CA THR A 187 -15.57 13.00 -8.64
C THR A 187 -16.50 13.59 -7.57
N VAL A 188 -16.00 13.65 -6.34
CA VAL A 188 -16.68 14.28 -5.20
C VAL A 188 -15.77 15.30 -4.53
N VAL A 189 -16.36 16.35 -3.96
CA VAL A 189 -15.60 17.36 -3.21
C VAL A 189 -15.20 16.76 -1.85
N VAL A 190 -13.91 16.82 -1.52
CA VAL A 190 -13.39 16.32 -0.24
C VAL A 190 -13.72 17.28 0.91
N GLY A 191 -13.79 16.76 2.13
CA GLY A 191 -13.94 17.58 3.35
C GLY A 191 -15.33 18.12 3.62
N GLN A 192 -16.36 17.72 2.88
CA GLN A 192 -17.68 18.33 3.03
C GLN A 192 -18.62 17.67 4.05
N ASP A 193 -18.48 16.36 4.33
CA ASP A 193 -19.54 15.62 5.02
C ASP A 193 -19.06 14.71 6.18
N LEU A 194 -17.95 15.04 6.83
CA LEU A 194 -17.48 14.23 7.95
C LEU A 194 -18.50 14.26 9.10
N LYS A 195 -19.26 13.19 9.23
CA LYS A 195 -20.14 12.94 10.38
C LYS A 195 -19.34 12.14 11.42
N ILE A 196 -18.84 12.82 12.44
CA ILE A 196 -18.23 12.14 13.59
C ILE A 196 -19.37 11.69 14.51
N PRO A 197 -19.60 10.36 14.69
CA PRO A 197 -20.59 9.88 15.66
C PRO A 197 -20.27 10.41 17.05
N GLY A 198 -21.22 11.06 17.72
CA GLY A 198 -21.09 11.54 19.09
C GLY A 198 -20.54 12.95 19.29
N ARG A 199 -20.15 13.69 18.27
CA ARG A 199 -20.00 15.15 18.38
C ARG A 199 -21.32 15.80 18.01
N GLY A 200 -22.04 16.28 19.01
CA GLY A 200 -23.11 17.25 18.83
C GLY A 200 -22.59 18.51 18.11
N PRO A 201 -23.46 19.36 17.55
CA PRO A 201 -23.05 20.57 16.86
C PRO A 201 -22.12 21.36 17.78
N ALA A 202 -20.93 21.73 17.25
CA ALA A 202 -20.00 22.58 17.98
C ALA A 202 -20.75 23.85 18.39
N ALA A 203 -20.83 24.10 19.70
CA ALA A 203 -21.36 25.35 20.20
C ALA A 203 -20.54 26.50 19.57
N ARG A 204 -21.24 27.39 18.86
CA ARG A 204 -20.67 28.60 18.28
C ARG A 204 -20.36 29.60 19.39
#